data_c98a30b1f57fdff33689d553e25914cf
#
_entry.id   c98a30b1f57fdff33689d553e25914cf
#
_cell.length_a   1.000
_cell.length_b   1.000
_cell.length_c   1.000
_cell.angle_alpha   90.00
_cell.angle_beta   90.00
_cell.angle_gamma   90.00
#
_symmetry.space_group_name_H-M   'P 1'
#
loop_
_entity.id
_entity.type
_entity.pdbx_description
1 polymer ?
#
loop_
_entity_poly.entity_id
_entity_poly.type
_entity_poly.pdbx_seq_one_letter_code
_entity_poly.pdbx_strand_id
1 'polypeptide(L)'
;MMFKNTVTKTAIVLVAALLMAGTAAAKEMKIAFVDIQAVAAQIPQSATIQENIRTEFAAKIDEMGQLEKDINFNIEKLRRDGPTMSEKQQQELAEKVQQQRQQYEATARPLDEQIRARQNEERNKILAMIKTAIDVVAEREKFDVVLNAGAAVYAKPEYDISDAVAAQVSKAK
;
A
#
# COMPACT_ATOMS: atom_id res chain seq x y z
N MET A 1 22.18 -9.40 -82.63
CA MET A 1 23.00 -9.65 -81.40
C MET A 1 22.77 -8.52 -80.38
N MET A 2 21.55 -8.27 -79.89
CA MET A 2 21.21 -7.07 -79.08
C MET A 2 20.14 -7.28 -77.98
N PHE A 3 20.08 -8.44 -77.41
CA PHE A 3 19.11 -8.79 -76.35
C PHE A 3 19.65 -9.30 -75.05
N LYS A 4 20.99 -9.36 -74.84
CA LYS A 4 21.60 -9.91 -73.63
C LYS A 4 21.90 -8.90 -72.52
N ASN A 5 21.90 -7.59 -72.76
CA ASN A 5 22.33 -6.58 -71.76
C ASN A 5 21.22 -5.92 -70.96
N THR A 6 19.97 -6.12 -71.35
CA THR A 6 18.83 -5.48 -70.67
C THR A 6 18.33 -6.26 -69.44
N VAL A 7 18.44 -7.59 -69.46
CA VAL A 7 17.95 -8.44 -68.37
C VAL A 7 18.87 -8.36 -67.13
N THR A 8 20.16 -8.17 -67.35
CA THR A 8 21.14 -8.08 -66.21
C THR A 8 21.06 -6.76 -65.44
N LYS A 9 20.65 -5.65 -66.09
CA LYS A 9 20.52 -4.34 -65.42
C LYS A 9 19.21 -4.25 -64.60
N THR A 10 18.15 -4.92 -65.03
CA THR A 10 16.87 -4.96 -64.30
C THR A 10 16.95 -5.85 -63.09
N ALA A 11 17.71 -6.93 -63.12
CA ALA A 11 17.92 -7.83 -61.96
C ALA A 11 18.71 -7.17 -60.83
N ILE A 12 19.72 -6.34 -61.16
CA ILE A 12 20.55 -5.64 -60.16
C ILE A 12 19.75 -4.54 -59.45
N VAL A 13 18.84 -3.83 -60.12
CA VAL A 13 17.98 -2.79 -59.51
C VAL A 13 16.94 -3.42 -58.58
N LEU A 14 16.40 -4.60 -58.91
CA LEU A 14 15.41 -5.29 -58.04
C LEU A 14 16.07 -5.86 -56.77
N VAL A 15 17.31 -6.33 -56.79
CA VAL A 15 18.04 -6.79 -55.60
C VAL A 15 18.44 -5.63 -54.70
N ALA A 16 18.80 -4.46 -55.28
CA ALA A 16 19.11 -3.25 -54.48
C ALA A 16 17.87 -2.68 -53.78
N ALA A 17 16.67 -2.80 -54.38
CA ALA A 17 15.42 -2.38 -53.76
C ALA A 17 14.97 -3.31 -52.62
N LEU A 18 15.31 -4.59 -52.62
CA LEU A 18 15.01 -5.52 -51.52
C LEU A 18 15.91 -5.33 -50.30
N LEU A 19 17.09 -4.73 -50.42
CA LEU A 19 18.02 -4.47 -49.32
C LEU A 19 17.67 -3.19 -48.53
N MET A 20 16.75 -2.36 -49.05
CA MET A 20 16.27 -1.16 -48.36
C MET A 20 15.00 -1.40 -47.53
N ALA A 21 14.40 -2.59 -47.61
CA ALA A 21 13.20 -2.93 -46.85
C ALA A 21 13.57 -3.62 -45.54
N GLY A 22 13.79 -2.82 -44.48
CA GLY A 22 13.75 -3.45 -43.16
C GLY A 22 14.77 -3.04 -42.10
N THR A 23 15.08 -1.75 -41.99
CA THR A 23 15.37 -1.27 -40.62
C THR A 23 14.04 -0.87 -40.01
N ALA A 24 13.23 -1.84 -39.60
CA ALA A 24 12.27 -1.63 -38.55
C ALA A 24 13.15 -1.23 -37.33
N ALA A 25 13.33 0.05 -37.10
CA ALA A 25 13.94 0.55 -35.89
C ALA A 25 13.07 0.01 -34.76
N ALA A 26 13.50 -1.07 -34.12
CA ALA A 26 12.87 -1.54 -32.91
C ALA A 26 12.90 -0.34 -31.96
N LYS A 27 11.73 0.22 -31.63
CA LYS A 27 11.63 1.32 -30.68
C LYS A 27 12.27 0.83 -29.39
N GLU A 28 13.35 1.44 -28.97
CA GLU A 28 14.00 1.12 -27.70
C GLU A 28 13.02 1.38 -26.58
N MET A 29 12.63 0.32 -25.87
CA MET A 29 11.67 0.42 -24.77
C MET A 29 12.32 1.10 -23.58
N LYS A 30 11.76 2.21 -23.13
CA LYS A 30 12.24 2.96 -21.97
C LYS A 30 11.58 2.43 -20.69
N ILE A 31 12.36 1.77 -19.83
CA ILE A 31 11.89 1.16 -18.58
C ILE A 31 12.37 1.97 -17.40
N ALA A 32 11.53 2.12 -16.37
CA ALA A 32 11.90 2.69 -15.07
C ALA A 32 11.51 1.73 -13.93
N PHE A 33 12.06 2.01 -12.74
CA PHE A 33 11.71 1.34 -11.50
C PHE A 33 11.24 2.37 -10.47
N VAL A 34 10.33 1.95 -9.60
CA VAL A 34 9.86 2.74 -8.47
C VAL A 34 9.75 1.87 -7.22
N ASP A 35 10.31 2.33 -6.11
CA ASP A 35 10.07 1.75 -4.78
C ASP A 35 8.85 2.43 -4.15
N ILE A 36 7.70 1.76 -4.27
CA ILE A 36 6.43 2.26 -3.73
C ILE A 36 6.49 2.45 -2.21
N GLN A 37 7.25 1.61 -1.48
CA GLN A 37 7.37 1.73 -0.03
C GLN A 37 8.23 2.91 0.36
N ALA A 38 9.36 3.11 -0.34
CA ALA A 38 10.22 4.27 -0.13
C ALA A 38 9.48 5.59 -0.45
N VAL A 39 8.71 5.61 -1.55
CA VAL A 39 7.86 6.75 -1.90
C VAL A 39 6.81 7.01 -0.82
N ALA A 40 6.09 5.97 -0.36
CA ALA A 40 5.08 6.11 0.68
C ALA A 40 5.66 6.65 2.00
N ALA A 41 6.89 6.24 2.36
CA ALA A 41 7.57 6.74 3.55
C ALA A 41 7.95 8.23 3.47
N GLN A 42 8.14 8.77 2.27
CA GLN A 42 8.46 10.19 2.03
C GLN A 42 7.21 11.09 2.00
N ILE A 43 6.00 10.51 1.91
CA ILE A 43 4.75 11.28 1.86
C ILE A 43 4.40 11.78 3.27
N PRO A 44 4.27 13.11 3.51
CA PRO A 44 3.97 13.65 4.85
C PRO A 44 2.68 13.10 5.45
N GLN A 45 1.65 12.84 4.62
CA GLN A 45 0.38 12.28 5.04
C GLN A 45 0.53 10.88 5.65
N SER A 46 1.50 10.08 5.20
CA SER A 46 1.77 8.74 5.75
C SER A 46 2.19 8.80 7.23
N ALA A 47 2.94 9.82 7.63
CA ALA A 47 3.39 9.98 9.02
C ALA A 47 2.22 10.32 9.98
N THR A 48 1.17 10.97 9.47
CA THR A 48 0.04 11.41 10.30
C THR A 48 -1.11 10.39 10.38
N ILE A 49 -1.12 9.39 9.52
CA ILE A 49 -2.21 8.38 9.46
C ILE A 49 -2.43 7.69 10.82
N GLN A 50 -1.36 7.22 11.45
CA GLN A 50 -1.47 6.51 12.72
C GLN A 50 -2.02 7.40 13.83
N GLU A 51 -1.59 8.64 13.89
CA GLU A 51 -2.08 9.60 14.89
C GLU A 51 -3.54 9.99 14.63
N ASN A 52 -3.91 10.19 13.37
CA ASN A 52 -5.29 10.48 13.00
C ASN A 52 -6.23 9.32 13.37
N ILE A 53 -5.84 8.08 13.07
CA ILE A 53 -6.61 6.89 13.44
C ILE A 53 -6.69 6.75 14.96
N ARG A 54 -5.58 6.94 15.68
CA ARG A 54 -5.58 6.91 17.14
C ARG A 54 -6.52 7.95 17.73
N THR A 55 -6.51 9.16 17.21
CA THR A 55 -7.40 10.24 17.65
C THR A 55 -8.87 9.94 17.33
N GLU A 56 -9.16 9.41 16.14
CA GLU A 56 -10.50 9.01 15.71
C GLU A 56 -11.11 7.94 16.63
N PHE A 57 -10.30 6.99 17.07
CA PHE A 57 -10.75 5.88 17.93
C PHE A 57 -10.46 6.07 19.42
N ALA A 58 -9.87 7.21 19.85
CA ALA A 58 -9.40 7.44 21.20
C ALA A 58 -10.47 7.15 22.26
N ALA A 59 -11.68 7.69 22.10
CA ALA A 59 -12.76 7.49 23.07
C ALA A 59 -13.13 6.01 23.24
N LYS A 60 -13.17 5.24 22.16
CA LYS A 60 -13.48 3.80 22.21
C LYS A 60 -12.34 3.00 22.83
N ILE A 61 -11.08 3.37 22.54
CA ILE A 61 -9.90 2.75 23.11
C ILE A 61 -9.85 3.00 24.63
N ASP A 62 -10.14 4.23 25.06
CA ASP A 62 -10.20 4.60 26.47
C ASP A 62 -11.33 3.87 27.21
N GLU A 63 -12.52 3.78 26.62
CA GLU A 63 -13.65 3.00 27.17
C GLU A 63 -13.27 1.53 27.37
N MET A 64 -12.61 0.92 26.35
CA MET A 64 -12.14 -0.45 26.44
C MET A 64 -11.09 -0.63 27.55
N GLY A 65 -10.13 0.31 27.66
CA GLY A 65 -9.12 0.30 28.71
C GLY A 65 -9.72 0.47 30.11
N GLN A 66 -10.80 1.24 30.26
CA GLN A 66 -11.50 1.36 31.52
C GLN A 66 -12.26 0.06 31.88
N LEU A 67 -12.95 -0.54 30.90
CA LEU A 67 -13.67 -1.79 31.11
C LEU A 67 -12.71 -2.92 31.50
N GLU A 68 -11.52 -2.99 30.90
CA GLU A 68 -10.48 -3.96 31.26
C GLU A 68 -10.02 -3.77 32.71
N LYS A 69 -9.78 -2.52 33.14
CA LYS A 69 -9.41 -2.20 34.53
C LYS A 69 -10.52 -2.62 35.51
N ASP A 70 -11.78 -2.36 35.17
CA ASP A 70 -12.91 -2.72 36.00
C ASP A 70 -13.09 -4.24 36.13
N ILE A 71 -12.88 -4.98 35.05
CA ILE A 71 -12.86 -6.45 35.04
C ILE A 71 -11.77 -6.95 36.00
N ASN A 72 -10.54 -6.47 35.81
CA ASN A 72 -9.40 -6.89 36.62
C ASN A 72 -9.61 -6.54 38.12
N PHE A 73 -10.11 -5.36 38.42
CA PHE A 73 -10.46 -4.95 39.77
C PHE A 73 -11.50 -5.88 40.40
N ASN A 74 -12.57 -6.20 39.69
CA ASN A 74 -13.65 -7.06 40.21
C ASN A 74 -13.17 -8.52 40.41
N ILE A 75 -12.30 -9.02 39.51
CA ILE A 75 -11.67 -10.34 39.68
C ILE A 75 -10.78 -10.36 40.92
N GLU A 76 -9.92 -9.36 41.09
CA GLU A 76 -9.05 -9.28 42.29
C GLU A 76 -9.86 -9.12 43.56
N LYS A 77 -10.95 -8.35 43.55
CA LYS A 77 -11.87 -8.23 44.68
C LYS A 77 -12.53 -9.57 45.02
N LEU A 78 -13.01 -10.31 44.01
CA LEU A 78 -13.60 -11.63 44.24
C LEU A 78 -12.57 -12.61 44.84
N ARG A 79 -11.34 -12.57 44.36
CA ARG A 79 -10.23 -13.41 44.88
C ARG A 79 -9.86 -13.08 46.33
N ARG A 80 -9.73 -11.78 46.64
CA ARG A 80 -9.26 -11.33 47.98
C ARG A 80 -10.36 -11.40 49.04
N ASP A 81 -11.54 -10.85 48.70
CA ASP A 81 -12.62 -10.62 49.66
C ASP A 81 -13.67 -11.75 49.63
N GLY A 82 -13.67 -12.57 48.56
CA GLY A 82 -14.63 -13.67 48.38
C GLY A 82 -14.84 -14.55 49.60
N PRO A 83 -13.78 -15.02 50.30
CA PRO A 83 -13.94 -15.88 51.48
C PRO A 83 -14.74 -15.22 52.62
N THR A 84 -14.85 -13.89 52.65
CA THR A 84 -15.58 -13.12 53.67
C THR A 84 -16.93 -12.57 53.18
N MET A 85 -17.26 -12.73 51.91
CA MET A 85 -18.52 -12.33 51.31
C MET A 85 -19.61 -13.36 51.58
N SER A 86 -20.88 -12.91 51.61
CA SER A 86 -22.01 -13.82 51.54
C SER A 86 -22.10 -14.48 50.15
N GLU A 87 -22.69 -15.68 50.07
CA GLU A 87 -22.87 -16.38 48.80
C GLU A 87 -23.54 -15.50 47.72
N LYS A 88 -24.56 -14.72 48.11
CA LYS A 88 -25.25 -13.79 47.24
C LYS A 88 -24.29 -12.73 46.65
N GLN A 89 -23.45 -12.13 47.50
CA GLN A 89 -22.47 -11.12 47.07
C GLN A 89 -21.40 -11.69 46.16
N GLN A 90 -20.93 -12.93 46.42
CA GLN A 90 -20.00 -13.61 45.54
C GLN A 90 -20.62 -13.86 44.15
N GLN A 91 -21.86 -14.36 44.14
CA GLN A 91 -22.59 -14.62 42.91
C GLN A 91 -22.80 -13.34 42.10
N GLU A 92 -23.32 -12.28 42.71
CA GLU A 92 -23.55 -10.98 42.08
C GLU A 92 -22.25 -10.42 41.45
N LEU A 93 -21.12 -10.52 42.17
CA LEU A 93 -19.82 -10.05 41.69
C LEU A 93 -19.30 -10.93 40.55
N ALA A 94 -19.49 -12.24 40.62
CA ALA A 94 -19.11 -13.17 39.54
C ALA A 94 -19.93 -12.93 38.28
N GLU A 95 -21.25 -12.72 38.41
CA GLU A 95 -22.13 -12.37 37.30
C GLU A 95 -21.73 -11.03 36.65
N LYS A 96 -21.38 -10.04 37.48
CA LYS A 96 -20.88 -8.75 36.98
C LYS A 96 -19.60 -8.90 36.15
N VAL A 97 -18.64 -9.69 36.63
CA VAL A 97 -17.40 -9.98 35.88
C VAL A 97 -17.72 -10.66 34.56
N GLN A 98 -18.64 -11.62 34.57
CA GLN A 98 -19.07 -12.33 33.37
C GLN A 98 -19.72 -11.39 32.33
N GLN A 99 -20.61 -10.50 32.77
CA GLN A 99 -21.25 -9.50 31.93
C GLN A 99 -20.21 -8.50 31.34
N GLN A 100 -19.29 -8.01 32.17
CA GLN A 100 -18.23 -7.11 31.71
C GLN A 100 -17.30 -7.77 30.68
N ARG A 101 -16.94 -9.04 30.87
CA ARG A 101 -16.17 -9.80 29.88
C ARG A 101 -16.91 -9.95 28.56
N GLN A 102 -18.20 -10.28 28.60
CA GLN A 102 -19.03 -10.38 27.40
C GLN A 102 -19.12 -9.04 26.68
N GLN A 103 -19.27 -7.94 27.41
CA GLN A 103 -19.28 -6.59 26.85
C GLN A 103 -17.94 -6.26 26.21
N TYR A 104 -16.82 -6.59 26.90
CA TYR A 104 -15.47 -6.40 26.37
C TYR A 104 -15.28 -7.13 25.05
N GLU A 105 -15.59 -8.44 24.99
CA GLU A 105 -15.46 -9.25 23.78
C GLU A 105 -16.35 -8.74 22.65
N ALA A 106 -17.60 -8.36 22.95
CA ALA A 106 -18.54 -7.83 21.97
C ALA A 106 -18.09 -6.47 21.38
N THR A 107 -17.27 -5.70 22.11
CA THR A 107 -16.81 -4.37 21.65
C THR A 107 -15.40 -4.45 21.05
N ALA A 108 -14.50 -5.24 21.63
CA ALA A 108 -13.09 -5.30 21.23
C ALA A 108 -12.89 -5.77 19.78
N ARG A 109 -13.58 -6.84 19.39
CA ARG A 109 -13.47 -7.39 18.03
C ARG A 109 -13.94 -6.39 16.96
N PRO A 110 -15.16 -5.82 17.05
CA PRO A 110 -15.59 -4.82 16.08
C PRO A 110 -14.70 -3.56 16.05
N LEU A 111 -14.15 -3.15 17.18
CA LEU A 111 -13.23 -2.02 17.25
C LEU A 111 -11.92 -2.31 16.50
N ASP A 112 -11.32 -3.47 16.70
CA ASP A 112 -10.12 -3.89 15.97
C ASP A 112 -10.39 -3.96 14.46
N GLU A 113 -11.53 -4.52 14.05
CA GLU A 113 -11.94 -4.57 12.64
C GLU A 113 -12.13 -3.16 12.03
N GLN A 114 -12.75 -2.23 12.77
CA GLN A 114 -12.91 -0.84 12.33
C GLN A 114 -11.56 -0.13 12.16
N ILE A 115 -10.64 -0.30 13.12
CA ILE A 115 -9.29 0.27 13.05
C ILE A 115 -8.54 -0.28 11.84
N ARG A 116 -8.57 -1.60 11.62
CA ARG A 116 -7.93 -2.23 10.46
C ARG A 116 -8.54 -1.78 9.13
N ALA A 117 -9.86 -1.67 9.06
CA ALA A 117 -10.55 -1.16 7.88
C ALA A 117 -10.11 0.27 7.56
N ARG A 118 -10.03 1.13 8.59
CA ARG A 118 -9.59 2.52 8.46
C ARG A 118 -8.13 2.64 8.03
N GLN A 119 -7.25 1.79 8.58
CA GLN A 119 -5.84 1.70 8.15
C GLN A 119 -5.71 1.28 6.69
N ASN A 120 -6.51 0.30 6.27
CA ASN A 120 -6.52 -0.16 4.87
C ASN A 120 -7.04 0.92 3.92
N GLU A 121 -8.08 1.66 4.31
CA GLU A 121 -8.61 2.78 3.53
C GLU A 121 -7.54 3.85 3.31
N GLU A 122 -6.86 4.29 4.36
CA GLU A 122 -5.80 5.29 4.26
C GLU A 122 -4.62 4.80 3.41
N ARG A 123 -4.21 3.55 3.61
CA ARG A 123 -3.17 2.94 2.77
C ARG A 123 -3.56 2.94 1.29
N ASN A 124 -4.80 2.59 0.98
CA ASN A 124 -5.29 2.59 -0.40
C ASN A 124 -5.32 4.00 -1.01
N LYS A 125 -5.66 5.04 -0.21
CA LYS A 125 -5.56 6.44 -0.65
C LYS A 125 -4.12 6.81 -1.02
N ILE A 126 -3.15 6.48 -0.16
CA ILE A 126 -1.73 6.71 -0.45
C ILE A 126 -1.29 5.98 -1.73
N LEU A 127 -1.65 4.71 -1.89
CA LEU A 127 -1.32 3.95 -3.10
C LEU A 127 -1.94 4.55 -4.36
N ALA A 128 -3.17 5.07 -4.28
CA ALA A 128 -3.82 5.75 -5.40
C ALA A 128 -3.09 7.05 -5.77
N MET A 129 -2.66 7.84 -4.77
CA MET A 129 -1.87 9.06 -5.00
C MET A 129 -0.53 8.73 -5.67
N ILE A 130 0.17 7.70 -5.19
CA ILE A 130 1.44 7.24 -5.78
C ILE A 130 1.22 6.78 -7.22
N LYS A 131 0.17 5.99 -7.48
CA LYS A 131 -0.16 5.54 -8.83
C LYS A 131 -0.37 6.72 -9.78
N THR A 132 -1.16 7.69 -9.39
CA THR A 132 -1.39 8.92 -10.19
C THR A 132 -0.07 9.66 -10.45
N ALA A 133 0.80 9.75 -9.45
CA ALA A 133 2.10 10.40 -9.61
C ALA A 133 3.02 9.61 -10.56
N ILE A 134 3.01 8.28 -10.50
CA ILE A 134 3.74 7.42 -11.44
C ILE A 134 3.25 7.67 -12.87
N ASP A 135 1.94 7.70 -13.10
CA ASP A 135 1.36 7.94 -14.42
C ASP A 135 1.86 9.30 -14.99
N VAL A 136 1.82 10.36 -14.18
CA VAL A 136 2.30 11.70 -14.58
C VAL A 136 3.81 11.72 -14.88
N VAL A 137 4.63 11.08 -14.05
CA VAL A 137 6.09 11.02 -14.25
C VAL A 137 6.41 10.19 -15.49
N ALA A 138 5.75 9.03 -15.65
CA ALA A 138 5.95 8.15 -16.79
C ALA A 138 5.64 8.83 -18.12
N GLU A 139 4.53 9.55 -18.20
CA GLU A 139 4.15 10.32 -19.38
C GLU A 139 5.15 11.45 -19.68
N ARG A 140 5.52 12.22 -18.66
CA ARG A 140 6.48 13.33 -18.81
C ARG A 140 7.84 12.86 -19.30
N GLU A 141 8.36 11.78 -18.73
CA GLU A 141 9.68 11.21 -19.01
C GLU A 141 9.65 10.22 -20.20
N LYS A 142 8.45 9.92 -20.74
CA LYS A 142 8.23 8.99 -21.86
C LYS A 142 8.73 7.58 -21.56
N PHE A 143 8.45 7.07 -20.37
CA PHE A 143 8.66 5.66 -20.05
C PHE A 143 7.54 4.82 -20.69
N ASP A 144 7.94 3.70 -21.28
CA ASP A 144 6.98 2.73 -21.84
C ASP A 144 6.49 1.74 -20.75
N VAL A 145 7.31 1.50 -19.72
CA VAL A 145 6.99 0.61 -18.58
C VAL A 145 7.62 1.16 -17.30
N VAL A 146 6.86 1.13 -16.22
CA VAL A 146 7.37 1.36 -14.85
C VAL A 146 7.12 0.09 -14.04
N LEU A 147 8.16 -0.47 -13.46
CA LEU A 147 8.12 -1.67 -12.63
C LEU A 147 8.32 -1.32 -11.16
N ASN A 148 7.75 -2.14 -10.27
CA ASN A 148 8.10 -2.04 -8.85
C ASN A 148 9.55 -2.48 -8.64
N ALA A 149 10.33 -1.75 -7.85
CA ALA A 149 11.75 -2.06 -7.56
C ALA A 149 11.94 -3.49 -7.02
N GLY A 150 10.99 -4.02 -6.26
CA GLY A 150 11.01 -5.41 -5.78
C GLY A 150 10.88 -6.48 -6.87
N ALA A 151 10.54 -6.11 -8.11
CA ALA A 151 10.47 -7.04 -9.24
C ALA A 151 11.84 -7.27 -9.91
N ALA A 152 12.86 -6.47 -9.59
CA ALA A 152 14.20 -6.58 -10.14
C ALA A 152 15.22 -6.92 -9.04
N VAL A 153 16.10 -7.89 -9.33
CA VAL A 153 17.24 -8.22 -8.44
C VAL A 153 18.32 -7.13 -8.53
N TYR A 154 18.43 -6.49 -9.69
CA TYR A 154 19.39 -5.41 -9.96
C TYR A 154 18.79 -4.44 -10.96
N ALA A 155 18.92 -3.16 -10.67
CA ALA A 155 18.69 -2.06 -11.61
C ALA A 155 19.74 -0.97 -11.36
N LYS A 156 20.14 -0.27 -12.44
CA LYS A 156 21.01 0.89 -12.26
C LYS A 156 20.21 2.03 -11.63
N PRO A 157 20.86 2.88 -10.79
CA PRO A 157 20.19 4.02 -10.15
C PRO A 157 19.52 5.00 -11.13
N GLU A 158 20.05 5.11 -12.35
CA GLU A 158 19.49 5.98 -13.41
C GLU A 158 18.07 5.59 -13.87
N TYR A 159 17.64 4.35 -13.58
CA TYR A 159 16.29 3.85 -13.89
C TYR A 159 15.32 4.01 -12.71
N ASP A 160 15.81 4.42 -11.54
CA ASP A 160 14.98 4.64 -10.36
C ASP A 160 14.33 6.04 -10.41
N ILE A 161 12.99 6.05 -10.44
CA ILE A 161 12.19 7.29 -10.46
C ILE A 161 11.50 7.57 -9.13
N SER A 162 11.84 6.86 -8.05
CA SER A 162 11.17 6.97 -6.74
C SER A 162 11.14 8.41 -6.22
N ASP A 163 12.27 9.13 -6.28
CA ASP A 163 12.35 10.52 -5.83
C ASP A 163 11.51 11.47 -6.69
N ALA A 164 11.47 11.23 -8.01
CA ALA A 164 10.64 12.02 -8.92
C ALA A 164 9.16 11.82 -8.66
N VAL A 165 8.75 10.57 -8.34
CA VAL A 165 7.38 10.23 -7.97
C VAL A 165 7.02 10.82 -6.61
N ALA A 166 7.88 10.74 -5.59
CA ALA A 166 7.67 11.34 -4.28
C ALA A 166 7.50 12.87 -4.37
N ALA A 167 8.35 13.52 -5.16
CA ALA A 167 8.22 14.95 -5.44
C ALA A 167 6.93 15.31 -6.17
N GLN A 168 6.44 14.43 -7.08
CA GLN A 168 5.18 14.64 -7.78
C GLN A 168 3.98 14.48 -6.84
N VAL A 169 3.96 13.48 -5.94
CA VAL A 169 2.91 13.33 -4.92
C VAL A 169 2.84 14.56 -4.03
N SER A 170 3.99 15.10 -3.62
CA SER A 170 4.06 16.29 -2.75
C SER A 170 3.51 17.57 -3.40
N LYS A 171 3.45 17.62 -4.74
CA LYS A 171 2.89 18.76 -5.51
C LYS A 171 1.38 18.65 -5.72
N ALA A 172 0.84 17.45 -5.70
CA ALA A 172 -0.59 17.17 -5.85
C ALA A 172 -1.30 17.40 -4.50
N LYS A 173 -1.56 18.68 -4.16
CA LYS A 173 -2.40 19.09 -3.01
C LYS A 173 -3.82 19.25 -3.44
#